data_09d68359e5f950a631891e5978bfe688
#
_entry.id   09d68359e5f950a631891e5978bfe688
#
_cell.length_a   1.000
_cell.length_b   1.000
_cell.length_c   1.000
_cell.angle_alpha   90.00
_cell.angle_beta   90.00
_cell.angle_gamma   90.00
#
_symmetry.space_group_name_H-M   'P 1'
#
loop_
_entity.id
_entity.type
_entity.pdbx_description
1 polymer ?
#
loop_
_entity_poly.entity_id
_entity_poly.type
_entity_poly.pdbx_seq_one_letter_code
_entity_poly.pdbx_strand_id
1 'polypeptide(L)'
;LTYRSIQDSNTIYSTLGQFYLKDSYWEGKGGIVNWAKLGLPQDDVFVELSIYSASLNRAVLYADSVEFTNKEYFSHKLKGSFEDRCSDKKTKQSYPKFISYQKEEIIKNLYPDVDYVGGFTQQGGTILGTGDVVTPAELRFYKNGKIYVRASAIEHPFSRDGIITKDCKVTIYTNQDSIYHPSTKMNFNKSTRQLFFSDYKEGISASPWVDSYHCVDIYTEAVYAHLDEMKIEFSAIRGPKREAFAVIESNNYFSEDKWRELQGIESINPLYRVKQFTDAYNKDEFTVKEFAKFINLDQTQAKMMLMNLALNGFIVYE
;
A
#
# COMPACT_ATOMS: atom_id res chain seq x y z
N LEU A 1 -33.94 -14.40 8.59
CA LEU A 1 -32.78 -14.27 9.50
C LEU A 1 -32.77 -12.88 10.11
N THR A 2 -32.61 -12.80 11.42
CA THR A 2 -32.43 -11.54 12.13
C THR A 2 -31.16 -11.63 12.97
N TYR A 3 -30.25 -10.70 12.75
CA TYR A 3 -29.06 -10.55 13.59
C TYR A 3 -29.35 -9.53 14.69
N ARG A 4 -29.08 -9.94 15.94
CA ARG A 4 -29.29 -9.13 17.12
C ARG A 4 -28.00 -8.99 17.93
N SER A 5 -27.78 -7.82 18.51
CA SER A 5 -26.74 -7.60 19.48
C SER A 5 -26.99 -8.45 20.74
N ILE A 6 -25.94 -9.11 21.25
CA ILE A 6 -26.01 -9.88 22.50
C ILE A 6 -26.10 -8.94 23.71
N GLN A 7 -25.57 -7.71 23.61
CA GLN A 7 -25.49 -6.78 24.74
C GLN A 7 -26.82 -6.13 25.07
N ASP A 8 -27.58 -5.72 24.05
CA ASP A 8 -28.80 -4.94 24.20
C ASP A 8 -30.00 -5.51 23.46
N SER A 9 -29.84 -6.65 22.80
CA SER A 9 -30.86 -7.33 21.98
C SER A 9 -31.40 -6.48 20.82
N ASN A 10 -30.76 -5.37 20.48
CA ASN A 10 -31.16 -4.55 19.34
C ASN A 10 -30.95 -5.29 18.03
N THR A 11 -31.88 -5.13 17.11
CA THR A 11 -31.77 -5.72 15.76
C THR A 11 -30.73 -4.92 14.97
N ILE A 12 -29.66 -5.60 14.55
CA ILE A 12 -28.62 -5.00 13.72
C ILE A 12 -29.06 -5.00 12.26
N TYR A 13 -29.58 -6.15 11.79
CA TYR A 13 -30.22 -6.26 10.48
C TYR A 13 -31.14 -7.46 10.40
N SER A 14 -32.07 -7.45 9.46
CA SER A 14 -33.03 -8.53 9.21
C SER A 14 -33.22 -8.70 7.71
N THR A 15 -33.44 -9.96 7.28
CA THR A 15 -33.57 -10.27 5.87
C THR A 15 -34.40 -11.54 5.65
N LEU A 16 -34.95 -11.69 4.45
CA LEU A 16 -35.65 -12.88 3.98
C LEU A 16 -34.71 -13.82 3.24
N GLY A 17 -35.02 -15.14 3.26
CA GLY A 17 -34.19 -16.11 2.56
C GLY A 17 -34.54 -17.55 2.92
N GLN A 18 -33.65 -18.47 2.56
CA GLN A 18 -33.80 -19.91 2.75
C GLN A 18 -32.71 -20.46 3.67
N PHE A 19 -33.12 -21.35 4.58
CA PHE A 19 -32.19 -22.03 5.47
C PHE A 19 -31.97 -23.47 5.00
N TYR A 20 -30.69 -23.81 4.79
CA TYR A 20 -30.24 -25.13 4.39
C TYR A 20 -29.75 -25.91 5.62
N LEU A 21 -30.63 -26.79 6.16
CA LEU A 21 -30.42 -27.50 7.43
C LEU A 21 -29.15 -28.37 7.43
N LYS A 22 -28.89 -29.10 6.33
CA LYS A 22 -27.75 -30.02 6.25
C LYS A 22 -26.42 -29.29 6.33
N ASP A 23 -26.33 -28.11 5.68
CA ASP A 23 -25.10 -27.38 5.50
C ASP A 23 -24.96 -26.25 6.55
N SER A 24 -25.97 -26.07 7.40
CA SER A 24 -26.03 -25.04 8.44
C SER A 24 -25.74 -23.64 7.89
N TYR A 25 -26.29 -23.33 6.71
CA TYR A 25 -26.13 -22.04 6.11
C TYR A 25 -27.47 -21.42 5.69
N TRP A 26 -27.49 -20.10 5.64
CA TRP A 26 -28.58 -19.27 5.20
C TRP A 26 -28.23 -18.60 3.89
N GLU A 27 -29.12 -18.61 2.90
CA GLU A 27 -29.05 -17.81 1.70
C GLU A 27 -30.16 -16.76 1.76
N GLY A 28 -29.75 -15.48 1.71
CA GLY A 28 -30.66 -14.34 1.86
C GLY A 28 -30.65 -13.43 0.64
N LYS A 29 -31.74 -12.66 0.53
CA LYS A 29 -31.90 -11.59 -0.47
C LYS A 29 -32.23 -10.28 0.20
N GLY A 30 -31.52 -9.22 -0.22
CA GLY A 30 -31.72 -7.88 0.30
C GLY A 30 -31.25 -7.71 1.74
N GLY A 31 -31.33 -6.49 2.19
CA GLY A 31 -30.91 -6.09 3.52
C GLY A 31 -29.83 -5.01 3.48
N ILE A 32 -29.67 -4.34 4.62
CA ILE A 32 -28.65 -3.31 4.81
C ILE A 32 -27.82 -3.69 6.00
N VAL A 33 -26.50 -3.62 5.87
CA VAL A 33 -25.55 -3.73 6.98
C VAL A 33 -24.76 -2.44 7.07
N ASN A 34 -24.72 -1.85 8.27
CA ASN A 34 -24.03 -0.61 8.53
C ASN A 34 -22.87 -0.78 9.53
N TRP A 35 -22.12 0.28 9.73
CA TRP A 35 -20.98 0.33 10.65
C TRP A 35 -21.32 0.96 12.02
N ALA A 36 -22.61 1.06 12.38
CA ALA A 36 -23.03 1.67 13.65
C ALA A 36 -22.43 1.00 14.88
N LYS A 37 -22.20 -0.33 14.83
CA LYS A 37 -21.50 -1.08 15.90
C LYS A 37 -20.08 -0.56 16.20
N LEU A 38 -19.49 0.19 15.29
CA LEU A 38 -18.18 0.80 15.42
C LEU A 38 -18.25 2.33 15.64
N GLY A 39 -19.46 2.87 15.79
CA GLY A 39 -19.69 4.29 16.04
C GLY A 39 -19.68 5.16 14.78
N LEU A 40 -19.72 4.58 13.58
CA LEU A 40 -19.90 5.33 12.34
C LEU A 40 -21.40 5.61 12.10
N PRO A 41 -21.77 6.76 11.49
CA PRO A 41 -23.15 7.08 11.19
C PRO A 41 -23.78 6.02 10.28
N GLN A 42 -24.90 5.45 10.69
CA GLN A 42 -25.56 4.34 9.99
C GLN A 42 -26.06 4.70 8.60
N ASP A 43 -26.40 5.98 8.38
CA ASP A 43 -26.95 6.49 7.12
C ASP A 43 -25.84 6.98 6.16
N ASP A 44 -24.60 7.00 6.63
CA ASP A 44 -23.45 7.49 5.85
C ASP A 44 -22.51 6.36 5.41
N VAL A 45 -22.44 5.27 6.22
CA VAL A 45 -21.56 4.12 5.91
C VAL A 45 -22.33 2.81 6.03
N PHE A 46 -22.69 2.21 4.89
CA PHE A 46 -23.46 0.98 4.83
C PHE A 46 -23.27 0.22 3.50
N VAL A 47 -23.61 -1.06 3.50
CA VAL A 47 -23.77 -1.89 2.29
C VAL A 47 -25.22 -2.27 2.09
N GLU A 48 -25.65 -2.29 0.83
CA GLU A 48 -26.90 -2.89 0.38
C GLU A 48 -26.60 -4.28 -0.18
N LEU A 49 -27.20 -5.28 0.43
CA LEU A 49 -27.04 -6.68 0.04
C LEU A 49 -28.06 -7.05 -1.03
N SER A 50 -27.62 -7.68 -2.12
CA SER A 50 -28.52 -8.29 -3.10
C SER A 50 -28.77 -9.76 -2.78
N ILE A 51 -27.75 -10.60 -2.95
CA ILE A 51 -27.75 -12.03 -2.55
C ILE A 51 -26.54 -12.23 -1.65
N TYR A 52 -26.73 -12.96 -0.54
CA TYR A 52 -25.66 -13.24 0.38
C TYR A 52 -25.84 -14.60 1.05
N SER A 53 -24.75 -15.14 1.57
CA SER A 53 -24.75 -16.36 2.38
C SER A 53 -24.32 -16.06 3.82
N ALA A 54 -24.91 -16.76 4.78
CA ALA A 54 -24.49 -16.69 6.17
C ALA A 54 -24.25 -18.09 6.72
N SER A 55 -23.01 -18.39 7.09
CA SER A 55 -22.66 -19.61 7.80
C SER A 55 -23.05 -19.48 9.26
N LEU A 56 -24.02 -20.28 9.72
CA LEU A 56 -24.50 -20.20 11.09
C LEU A 56 -23.50 -20.82 12.08
N ASN A 57 -22.73 -21.83 11.66
CA ASN A 57 -21.69 -22.44 12.49
C ASN A 57 -20.51 -21.55 12.77
N ARG A 58 -20.18 -20.63 11.83
CA ARG A 58 -19.04 -19.71 11.93
C ARG A 58 -19.45 -18.28 12.22
N ALA A 59 -20.77 -18.01 12.22
CA ALA A 59 -21.34 -16.67 12.34
C ALA A 59 -20.72 -15.65 11.34
N VAL A 60 -20.50 -16.07 10.09
CA VAL A 60 -19.96 -15.27 9.01
C VAL A 60 -21.04 -15.03 7.97
N LEU A 61 -21.25 -13.76 7.60
CA LEU A 61 -22.04 -13.32 6.47
C LEU A 61 -21.09 -12.92 5.34
N TYR A 62 -21.35 -13.43 4.14
CA TYR A 62 -20.59 -13.11 2.94
C TYR A 62 -21.52 -12.74 1.79
N ALA A 63 -21.18 -11.69 1.06
CA ALA A 63 -21.84 -11.30 -0.18
C ALA A 63 -20.78 -10.95 -1.24
N ASP A 64 -20.84 -11.62 -2.38
CA ASP A 64 -19.90 -11.42 -3.46
C ASP A 64 -20.17 -10.11 -4.23
N SER A 65 -21.41 -9.64 -4.28
CA SER A 65 -21.76 -8.40 -4.97
C SER A 65 -22.66 -7.55 -4.10
N VAL A 66 -22.13 -6.42 -3.64
CA VAL A 66 -22.84 -5.42 -2.84
C VAL A 66 -22.65 -4.03 -3.42
N GLU A 67 -23.60 -3.13 -3.08
CA GLU A 67 -23.46 -1.70 -3.28
C GLU A 67 -23.08 -1.06 -1.94
N PHE A 68 -21.88 -0.48 -1.86
CA PHE A 68 -21.37 0.18 -0.68
C PHE A 68 -21.50 1.69 -0.82
N THR A 69 -21.99 2.32 0.24
CA THR A 69 -22.05 3.77 0.40
C THR A 69 -21.12 4.21 1.51
N ASN A 70 -20.29 5.21 1.23
CA ASN A 70 -19.55 5.97 2.23
C ASN A 70 -19.53 7.43 1.76
N LYS A 71 -20.41 8.24 2.33
CA LYS A 71 -20.63 9.63 1.92
C LYS A 71 -19.46 10.58 2.25
N GLU A 72 -18.56 10.16 3.13
CA GLU A 72 -17.37 10.93 3.45
C GLU A 72 -16.40 10.99 2.27
N TYR A 73 -16.30 9.88 1.52
CA TYR A 73 -15.29 9.74 0.46
C TYR A 73 -15.86 9.73 -0.95
N PHE A 74 -17.13 9.30 -1.13
CA PHE A 74 -17.73 9.10 -2.45
C PHE A 74 -19.11 9.71 -2.57
N SER A 75 -19.36 10.33 -3.72
CA SER A 75 -20.70 10.81 -4.12
C SER A 75 -21.54 9.73 -4.81
N HIS A 76 -20.96 8.57 -5.09
CA HIS A 76 -21.59 7.43 -5.75
C HIS A 76 -21.37 6.14 -4.94
N LYS A 77 -22.13 5.11 -5.27
CA LYS A 77 -21.98 3.80 -4.65
C LYS A 77 -20.85 3.01 -5.30
N LEU A 78 -20.07 2.30 -4.48
CA LEU A 78 -19.03 1.39 -4.94
C LEU A 78 -19.59 -0.03 -5.03
N LYS A 79 -19.16 -0.79 -6.02
CA LYS A 79 -19.45 -2.24 -6.12
C LYS A 79 -18.27 -3.04 -5.58
N GLY A 80 -18.57 -4.09 -4.83
CA GLY A 80 -17.51 -4.90 -4.23
C GLY A 80 -18.04 -6.14 -3.51
N SER A 81 -17.13 -6.82 -2.82
CA SER A 81 -17.43 -7.93 -1.92
C SER A 81 -17.55 -7.44 -0.49
N PHE A 82 -18.34 -8.20 0.29
CA PHE A 82 -18.63 -7.87 1.68
C PHE A 82 -18.53 -9.11 2.56
N GLU A 83 -17.92 -8.95 3.73
CA GLU A 83 -17.87 -9.96 4.78
C GLU A 83 -18.15 -9.30 6.14
N ASP A 84 -19.01 -9.92 6.94
CA ASP A 84 -19.19 -9.58 8.34
C ASP A 84 -19.12 -10.80 9.24
N ARG A 85 -18.49 -10.65 10.37
CA ARG A 85 -18.62 -11.62 11.47
C ARG A 85 -19.69 -11.12 12.41
N CYS A 86 -20.71 -11.94 12.54
CA CYS A 86 -21.86 -11.68 13.40
C CYS A 86 -21.45 -11.75 14.90
N SER A 87 -20.60 -10.82 15.33
CA SER A 87 -20.06 -10.74 16.69
C SER A 87 -20.08 -9.31 17.17
N ASP A 88 -20.60 -9.11 18.39
CA ASP A 88 -20.62 -7.80 19.05
C ASP A 88 -19.27 -7.41 19.66
N LYS A 89 -18.28 -8.30 19.67
CA LYS A 89 -17.00 -8.04 20.29
C LYS A 89 -16.26 -6.94 19.55
N LYS A 90 -16.18 -5.75 20.14
CA LYS A 90 -15.40 -4.60 19.69
C LYS A 90 -13.89 -4.87 19.62
N THR A 91 -13.43 -6.03 20.07
CA THR A 91 -12.02 -6.33 20.34
C THR A 91 -11.14 -6.57 19.12
N LYS A 92 -11.71 -6.73 17.91
CA LYS A 92 -10.92 -6.73 16.66
C LYS A 92 -11.75 -6.03 15.59
N GLN A 93 -11.43 -4.80 15.34
CA GLN A 93 -12.07 -3.89 14.39
C GLN A 93 -11.84 -4.29 12.91
N SER A 94 -11.88 -5.58 12.63
CA SER A 94 -11.64 -6.10 11.28
C SER A 94 -12.93 -6.30 10.47
N TYR A 95 -14.09 -6.12 11.11
CA TYR A 95 -15.40 -6.32 10.49
C TYR A 95 -16.41 -5.28 10.96
N PRO A 96 -17.40 -4.93 10.10
CA PRO A 96 -17.63 -5.41 8.73
C PRO A 96 -16.48 -5.06 7.78
N LYS A 97 -16.28 -5.84 6.72
CA LYS A 97 -15.26 -5.62 5.71
C LYS A 97 -15.89 -5.51 4.33
N PHE A 98 -15.60 -4.41 3.64
CA PHE A 98 -15.95 -4.17 2.24
C PHE A 98 -14.65 -4.03 1.44
N ILE A 99 -14.62 -4.63 0.24
CA ILE A 99 -13.51 -4.48 -0.72
C ILE A 99 -14.10 -4.11 -2.07
N SER A 100 -13.69 -2.98 -2.63
CA SER A 100 -14.13 -2.55 -3.96
C SER A 100 -13.58 -3.46 -5.06
N TYR A 101 -14.35 -3.65 -6.14
CA TYR A 101 -13.86 -4.32 -7.34
C TYR A 101 -13.05 -3.40 -8.23
N GLN A 102 -13.44 -2.13 -8.27
CA GLN A 102 -12.70 -1.12 -8.99
C GLN A 102 -11.39 -0.79 -8.27
N LYS A 103 -10.30 -0.71 -9.05
CA LYS A 103 -8.95 -0.41 -8.55
C LYS A 103 -8.46 0.98 -8.97
N GLU A 104 -9.32 1.79 -9.54
CA GLU A 104 -9.02 3.14 -10.03
C GLU A 104 -10.04 4.17 -9.53
N GLU A 105 -10.58 3.96 -8.33
CA GLU A 105 -11.43 4.96 -7.68
C GLU A 105 -10.62 6.20 -7.33
N ILE A 106 -11.22 7.37 -7.52
CA ILE A 106 -10.57 8.65 -7.28
C ILE A 106 -11.22 9.32 -6.08
N ILE A 107 -10.46 9.57 -5.03
CA ILE A 107 -10.86 10.43 -3.91
C ILE A 107 -10.10 11.74 -4.05
N LYS A 108 -10.79 12.77 -4.51
CA LYS A 108 -10.23 14.12 -4.60
C LYS A 108 -10.22 14.78 -3.22
N ASN A 109 -9.14 15.50 -2.93
CA ASN A 109 -8.98 16.20 -1.67
C ASN A 109 -9.21 15.27 -0.44
N LEU A 110 -8.67 14.05 -0.49
CA LEU A 110 -8.61 13.17 0.68
C LEU A 110 -8.08 13.93 1.91
N TYR A 111 -7.05 14.75 1.68
CA TYR A 111 -6.63 15.88 2.55
C TYR A 111 -6.41 17.10 1.65
N PRO A 112 -6.30 18.31 2.21
CA PRO A 112 -5.99 19.49 1.41
C PRO A 112 -4.76 19.28 0.52
N ASP A 113 -4.95 19.42 -0.80
CA ASP A 113 -3.93 19.19 -1.84
C ASP A 113 -3.40 17.75 -1.92
N VAL A 114 -4.21 16.76 -1.50
CA VAL A 114 -3.87 15.34 -1.60
C VAL A 114 -5.02 14.57 -2.23
N ASP A 115 -4.79 13.99 -3.39
CA ASP A 115 -5.71 13.06 -4.04
C ASP A 115 -5.23 11.62 -3.85
N TYR A 116 -6.19 10.70 -3.87
CA TYR A 116 -5.95 9.27 -3.88
C TYR A 116 -6.53 8.65 -5.15
N VAL A 117 -5.82 7.68 -5.72
CA VAL A 117 -6.28 6.85 -6.84
C VAL A 117 -5.98 5.39 -6.53
N GLY A 118 -6.98 4.53 -6.54
CA GLY A 118 -6.80 3.10 -6.25
C GLY A 118 -8.10 2.40 -5.89
N GLY A 119 -8.01 1.17 -5.41
CA GLY A 119 -9.11 0.45 -4.82
C GLY A 119 -9.42 0.97 -3.40
N PHE A 120 -10.59 0.62 -2.91
CA PHE A 120 -11.06 1.06 -1.60
C PHE A 120 -11.46 -0.14 -0.73
N THR A 121 -10.97 -0.18 0.49
CA THR A 121 -11.34 -1.18 1.48
C THR A 121 -11.74 -0.49 2.79
N GLN A 122 -12.94 -0.78 3.25
CA GLN A 122 -13.40 -0.44 4.59
C GLN A 122 -13.33 -1.69 5.47
N GLN A 123 -12.41 -1.71 6.43
CA GLN A 123 -12.21 -2.85 7.32
C GLN A 123 -12.42 -2.42 8.77
N GLY A 124 -13.57 -2.74 9.32
CA GLY A 124 -13.97 -2.18 10.59
C GLY A 124 -14.00 -0.65 10.54
N GLY A 125 -13.31 -0.01 11.48
CA GLY A 125 -13.14 1.45 11.50
C GLY A 125 -11.96 1.96 10.65
N THR A 126 -11.19 1.05 10.04
CA THR A 126 -9.99 1.41 9.26
C THR A 126 -10.34 1.51 7.78
N ILE A 127 -9.80 2.51 7.13
CA ILE A 127 -9.92 2.72 5.70
C ILE A 127 -8.57 2.49 5.07
N LEU A 128 -8.55 1.68 4.02
CA LEU A 128 -7.36 1.35 3.26
C LEU A 128 -7.57 1.71 1.80
N GLY A 129 -6.68 2.51 1.26
CA GLY A 129 -6.45 2.59 -0.17
C GLY A 129 -5.70 1.33 -0.60
N THR A 130 -6.23 0.59 -1.55
CA THR A 130 -5.66 -0.71 -1.94
C THR A 130 -5.36 -0.78 -3.42
N GLY A 131 -4.26 -1.44 -3.76
CA GLY A 131 -3.85 -1.76 -5.11
C GLY A 131 -3.31 -3.17 -5.19
N ASP A 132 -2.63 -3.46 -6.27
CA ASP A 132 -1.81 -4.67 -6.41
C ASP A 132 -0.46 -4.32 -7.06
N VAL A 133 0.35 -5.33 -7.33
CA VAL A 133 1.67 -5.17 -7.94
C VAL A 133 1.60 -4.54 -9.34
N VAL A 134 0.54 -4.82 -10.11
CA VAL A 134 0.37 -4.33 -11.48
C VAL A 134 -0.25 -2.93 -11.50
N THR A 135 -1.23 -2.71 -10.63
CA THR A 135 -1.96 -1.44 -10.44
C THR A 135 -1.88 -1.02 -8.98
N PRO A 136 -0.74 -0.47 -8.54
CA PRO A 136 -0.60 -0.01 -7.17
C PRO A 136 -1.52 1.19 -6.89
N ALA A 137 -1.95 1.31 -5.65
CA ALA A 137 -2.66 2.49 -5.19
C ALA A 137 -1.72 3.70 -5.14
N GLU A 138 -2.21 4.87 -5.48
CA GLU A 138 -1.40 6.07 -5.66
C GLU A 138 -1.94 7.24 -4.83
N LEU A 139 -1.05 7.92 -4.13
CA LEU A 139 -1.28 9.22 -3.51
C LEU A 139 -0.59 10.30 -4.33
N ARG A 140 -1.31 11.36 -4.62
CA ARG A 140 -0.84 12.53 -5.36
C ARG A 140 -0.90 13.75 -4.47
N PHE A 141 0.26 14.26 -4.12
CA PHE A 141 0.39 15.49 -3.35
C PHE A 141 0.64 16.65 -4.29
N TYR A 142 -0.19 17.67 -4.19
CA TYR A 142 -0.14 18.82 -5.09
C TYR A 142 0.53 20.01 -4.43
N LYS A 143 1.22 20.80 -5.25
CA LYS A 143 1.79 22.09 -4.90
C LYS A 143 1.58 23.05 -6.06
N ASN A 144 0.93 24.20 -5.78
CA ASN A 144 0.58 25.18 -6.82
C ASN A 144 -0.17 24.54 -8.02
N GLY A 145 -1.07 23.59 -7.74
CA GLY A 145 -1.87 22.90 -8.76
C GLY A 145 -1.12 21.87 -9.62
N LYS A 146 0.16 21.59 -9.33
CA LYS A 146 0.96 20.56 -10.00
C LYS A 146 1.28 19.43 -9.02
N ILE A 147 1.41 18.21 -9.54
CA ILE A 147 1.86 17.07 -8.73
C ILE A 147 3.30 17.34 -8.28
N TYR A 148 3.49 17.42 -6.97
CA TYR A 148 4.78 17.59 -6.33
C TYR A 148 5.36 16.27 -5.84
N VAL A 149 4.53 15.42 -5.21
CA VAL A 149 4.95 14.08 -4.79
C VAL A 149 3.93 13.06 -5.26
N ARG A 150 4.42 11.94 -5.75
CA ARG A 150 3.64 10.75 -6.05
C ARG A 150 4.17 9.61 -5.19
N ALA A 151 3.28 8.92 -4.47
CA ALA A 151 3.62 7.76 -3.67
C ALA A 151 2.71 6.59 -4.06
N SER A 152 3.31 5.48 -4.49
CA SER A 152 2.59 4.29 -4.96
C SER A 152 2.90 3.10 -4.06
N ALA A 153 1.86 2.38 -3.62
CA ALA A 153 1.98 1.21 -2.75
C ALA A 153 0.81 0.24 -2.95
N ILE A 154 0.96 -0.98 -2.41
CA ILE A 154 -0.14 -1.95 -2.36
C ILE A 154 -1.22 -1.50 -1.38
N GLU A 155 -0.84 -0.87 -0.26
CA GLU A 155 -1.77 -0.40 0.75
C GLU A 155 -1.38 0.99 1.29
N HIS A 156 -2.37 1.87 1.38
CA HIS A 156 -2.28 3.16 2.06
C HIS A 156 -3.34 3.24 3.17
N PRO A 157 -2.99 2.99 4.43
CA PRO A 157 -3.90 3.20 5.55
C PRO A 157 -4.21 4.67 5.76
N PHE A 158 -5.48 5.05 5.72
CA PHE A 158 -5.92 6.43 5.95
C PHE A 158 -6.30 6.63 7.41
N SER A 159 -5.94 7.78 7.97
CA SER A 159 -6.37 8.22 9.30
C SER A 159 -6.79 9.69 9.28
N ARG A 160 -7.40 10.15 10.36
CA ARG A 160 -7.78 11.57 10.47
C ARG A 160 -6.58 12.52 10.46
N ASP A 161 -5.44 12.03 10.95
CA ASP A 161 -4.23 12.84 11.16
C ASP A 161 -3.22 12.74 10.02
N GLY A 162 -3.43 11.79 9.09
CA GLY A 162 -2.55 11.59 7.94
C GLY A 162 -2.48 10.14 7.48
N ILE A 163 -1.38 9.78 6.84
CA ILE A 163 -1.16 8.48 6.20
C ILE A 163 0.21 7.94 6.62
N ILE A 164 0.25 6.67 7.01
CA ILE A 164 1.51 5.96 7.24
C ILE A 164 1.52 4.73 6.34
N THR A 165 2.35 4.77 5.31
CA THR A 165 2.56 3.66 4.38
C THR A 165 3.90 2.99 4.71
N LYS A 166 3.90 1.68 4.83
CA LYS A 166 5.10 0.92 5.24
C LYS A 166 6.12 0.80 4.12
N ASP A 167 5.66 0.50 2.95
CA ASP A 167 6.45 0.34 1.74
C ASP A 167 5.79 1.08 0.59
N CYS A 168 6.48 2.08 0.05
CA CYS A 168 6.00 2.81 -1.10
C CYS A 168 7.14 3.27 -2.01
N LYS A 169 6.88 3.23 -3.29
CA LYS A 169 7.65 3.86 -4.35
C LYS A 169 7.33 5.34 -4.36
N VAL A 170 8.33 6.20 -4.28
CA VAL A 170 8.15 7.64 -4.18
C VAL A 170 8.87 8.38 -5.28
N THR A 171 8.19 9.37 -5.86
CA THR A 171 8.78 10.32 -6.81
C THR A 171 8.43 11.73 -6.35
N ILE A 172 9.44 12.55 -6.09
CA ILE A 172 9.32 13.97 -5.78
C ILE A 172 9.71 14.75 -7.04
N TYR A 173 8.79 15.51 -7.59
CA TYR A 173 9.00 16.24 -8.85
C TYR A 173 9.60 17.62 -8.62
N THR A 174 10.66 17.94 -9.35
CA THR A 174 11.34 19.24 -9.37
C THR A 174 11.31 19.78 -10.80
N ASN A 175 10.21 20.42 -11.22
CA ASN A 175 9.96 20.84 -12.60
C ASN A 175 9.89 19.68 -13.59
N GLN A 176 10.93 19.47 -14.42
CA GLN A 176 11.03 18.40 -15.41
C GLN A 176 11.78 17.19 -14.87
N ASP A 177 12.44 17.33 -13.73
CA ASP A 177 13.27 16.33 -13.08
C ASP A 177 12.58 15.77 -11.83
N SER A 178 13.20 14.76 -11.23
CA SER A 178 12.66 14.11 -10.05
C SER A 178 13.72 13.54 -9.12
N ILE A 179 13.35 13.42 -7.86
CA ILE A 179 14.07 12.64 -6.86
C ILE A 179 13.21 11.41 -6.58
N TYR A 180 13.77 10.24 -6.82
CA TYR A 180 13.05 8.96 -6.83
C TYR A 180 13.63 7.98 -5.80
N HIS A 181 12.75 7.21 -5.15
CA HIS A 181 13.15 6.07 -4.33
C HIS A 181 12.21 4.87 -4.58
N PRO A 182 12.74 3.65 -4.81
CA PRO A 182 11.93 2.48 -5.17
C PRO A 182 11.08 1.93 -4.01
N SER A 183 11.54 2.03 -2.76
CA SER A 183 10.86 1.49 -1.59
C SER A 183 11.26 2.27 -0.33
N THR A 184 10.29 2.93 0.31
CA THR A 184 10.51 3.69 1.54
C THR A 184 9.25 3.66 2.41
N LYS A 185 9.41 3.81 3.71
CA LYS A 185 8.31 4.10 4.63
C LYS A 185 7.95 5.57 4.51
N MET A 186 6.68 5.86 4.29
CA MET A 186 6.16 7.22 4.21
C MET A 186 5.25 7.52 5.41
N ASN A 187 5.40 8.71 5.96
CA ASN A 187 4.49 9.29 6.93
C ASN A 187 4.11 10.70 6.47
N PHE A 188 2.84 10.90 6.15
CA PHE A 188 2.27 12.22 5.88
C PHE A 188 1.49 12.71 7.09
N ASN A 189 1.86 13.86 7.63
CA ASN A 189 1.13 14.53 8.69
C ASN A 189 0.28 15.67 8.11
N LYS A 190 -1.05 15.54 8.27
CA LYS A 190 -2.01 16.51 7.75
C LYS A 190 -1.85 17.91 8.36
N SER A 191 -1.56 17.99 9.67
CA SER A 191 -1.51 19.27 10.37
C SER A 191 -0.28 20.09 10.01
N THR A 192 0.86 19.44 9.85
CA THR A 192 2.12 20.10 9.47
C THR A 192 2.33 20.12 7.97
N ARG A 193 1.50 19.42 7.20
CA ARG A 193 1.61 19.25 5.75
C ARG A 193 2.99 18.77 5.31
N GLN A 194 3.63 17.96 6.18
CA GLN A 194 4.97 17.41 6.00
C GLN A 194 4.90 15.94 5.62
N LEU A 195 5.69 15.59 4.63
CA LEU A 195 6.04 14.23 4.26
C LEU A 195 7.39 13.86 4.90
N PHE A 196 7.41 12.73 5.55
CA PHE A 196 8.61 12.12 6.10
C PHE A 196 8.80 10.75 5.47
N PHE A 197 9.99 10.51 4.93
CA PHE A 197 10.39 9.24 4.36
C PHE A 197 11.57 8.68 5.12
N SER A 198 11.59 7.38 5.34
CA SER A 198 12.70 6.68 6.00
C SER A 198 12.83 5.28 5.42
N ASP A 199 13.96 4.65 5.65
CA ASP A 199 14.18 3.28 5.20
C ASP A 199 13.10 2.33 5.70
N TYR A 200 12.69 1.43 4.82
CA TYR A 200 11.80 0.34 5.17
C TYR A 200 12.58 -0.75 5.90
N LYS A 201 12.24 -0.98 7.18
CA LYS A 201 13.04 -1.85 8.07
C LYS A 201 12.87 -3.35 7.85
N GLU A 202 11.84 -3.79 7.11
CA GLU A 202 11.51 -5.21 6.95
C GLU A 202 12.18 -5.84 5.71
N GLY A 203 12.78 -5.03 4.82
CA GLY A 203 13.52 -5.47 3.65
C GLY A 203 15.02 -5.18 3.75
N ILE A 204 15.82 -5.87 2.96
CA ILE A 204 17.23 -5.55 2.74
C ILE A 204 17.26 -4.60 1.52
N SER A 205 17.44 -3.32 1.78
CA SER A 205 17.63 -2.32 0.73
C SER A 205 18.62 -1.28 1.20
N ALA A 206 19.59 -0.99 0.36
CA ALA A 206 20.47 0.17 0.46
C ALA A 206 20.28 1.08 -0.75
N SER A 207 19.07 1.04 -1.35
CA SER A 207 18.77 1.85 -2.53
C SER A 207 18.91 3.33 -2.19
N PRO A 208 19.64 4.10 -3.01
CA PRO A 208 19.72 5.54 -2.85
C PRO A 208 18.46 6.24 -3.33
N TRP A 209 18.29 7.48 -2.93
CA TRP A 209 17.44 8.43 -3.63
C TRP A 209 18.14 8.87 -4.91
N VAL A 210 17.55 8.65 -6.05
CA VAL A 210 18.10 9.01 -7.36
C VAL A 210 17.61 10.38 -7.76
N ASP A 211 18.53 11.35 -7.88
CA ASP A 211 18.24 12.71 -8.35
C ASP A 211 18.60 12.83 -9.84
N SER A 212 17.58 12.99 -10.69
CA SER A 212 17.77 13.05 -12.14
C SER A 212 18.37 14.38 -12.61
N TYR A 213 18.14 15.48 -11.87
CA TYR A 213 18.65 16.80 -12.23
C TYR A 213 20.17 16.92 -12.07
N HIS A 214 20.68 16.48 -10.91
CA HIS A 214 22.11 16.52 -10.62
C HIS A 214 22.84 15.25 -11.07
N CYS A 215 22.10 14.23 -11.54
CA CYS A 215 22.65 12.93 -11.91
C CYS A 215 23.45 12.30 -10.75
N VAL A 216 22.85 12.28 -9.55
CA VAL A 216 23.48 11.73 -8.34
C VAL A 216 22.57 10.75 -7.61
N ASP A 217 23.21 9.85 -6.91
CA ASP A 217 22.62 8.95 -5.93
C ASP A 217 22.86 9.52 -4.54
N ILE A 218 21.77 9.62 -3.75
CA ILE A 218 21.79 10.25 -2.42
C ILE A 218 21.45 9.19 -1.39
N TYR A 219 22.40 8.86 -0.52
CA TYR A 219 22.23 7.96 0.61
C TYR A 219 21.97 8.77 1.86
N THR A 220 20.81 8.53 2.50
CA THR A 220 20.37 9.25 3.70
C THR A 220 19.43 8.37 4.51
N GLU A 221 19.34 8.59 5.82
CA GLU A 221 18.43 7.83 6.69
C GLU A 221 16.98 8.36 6.63
N ALA A 222 16.82 9.65 6.33
CA ALA A 222 15.51 10.31 6.29
C ALA A 222 15.46 11.44 5.28
N VAL A 223 14.29 11.59 4.65
CA VAL A 223 13.97 12.71 3.77
C VAL A 223 12.71 13.39 4.28
N TYR A 224 12.72 14.72 4.35
CA TYR A 224 11.56 15.54 4.69
C TYR A 224 11.22 16.44 3.51
N ALA A 225 9.95 16.42 3.11
CA ALA A 225 9.43 17.33 2.09
C ALA A 225 8.18 18.03 2.64
N HIS A 226 8.09 19.34 2.41
CA HIS A 226 6.97 20.16 2.84
C HIS A 226 6.13 20.56 1.64
N LEU A 227 4.79 20.48 1.77
CA LEU A 227 3.90 20.92 0.70
C LEU A 227 3.90 22.46 0.55
N ASP A 228 4.15 23.19 1.63
CA ASP A 228 4.10 24.65 1.65
C ASP A 228 5.46 25.31 1.36
N GLU A 229 6.56 24.56 1.50
CA GLU A 229 7.92 25.06 1.31
C GLU A 229 8.62 24.37 0.14
N MET A 230 9.43 25.12 -0.64
CA MET A 230 10.28 24.54 -1.70
C MET A 230 11.58 23.99 -1.09
N LYS A 231 11.43 23.08 -0.13
CA LYS A 231 12.55 22.55 0.64
C LYS A 231 12.43 21.03 0.78
N ILE A 232 13.51 20.34 0.47
CA ILE A 232 13.71 18.92 0.75
C ILE A 232 14.92 18.85 1.68
N GLU A 233 14.77 18.18 2.82
CA GLU A 233 15.83 18.01 3.80
C GLU A 233 16.23 16.56 3.87
N PHE A 234 17.54 16.29 3.77
CA PHE A 234 18.15 15.01 4.03
C PHE A 234 18.73 15.00 5.45
N SER A 235 18.47 13.95 6.21
CA SER A 235 18.78 13.92 7.64
C SER A 235 19.16 12.53 8.12
N ALA A 236 19.94 12.49 9.21
CA ALA A 236 20.11 11.30 10.03
C ALA A 236 18.92 11.14 10.99
N ILE A 237 18.50 9.89 11.21
CA ILE A 237 17.48 9.55 12.23
C ILE A 237 18.12 9.38 13.60
N ARG A 238 19.39 8.91 13.64
CA ARG A 238 20.12 8.59 14.86
C ARG A 238 20.89 9.78 15.38
N GLY A 239 20.49 10.27 16.57
CA GLY A 239 21.17 11.35 17.26
C GLY A 239 20.22 12.17 18.14
N PRO A 240 20.74 12.92 19.12
CA PRO A 240 19.94 13.75 20.01
C PRO A 240 19.39 15.00 19.32
N LYS A 241 19.90 15.35 18.14
CA LYS A 241 19.47 16.46 17.30
C LYS A 241 19.32 16.00 15.88
N ARG A 242 18.34 16.61 15.19
CA ARG A 242 18.16 16.43 13.75
C ARG A 242 19.31 17.12 13.02
N GLU A 243 20.23 16.33 12.52
CA GLU A 243 21.39 16.83 11.77
C GLU A 243 21.21 16.50 10.29
N ALA A 244 21.62 17.43 9.43
CA ALA A 244 21.64 17.19 7.98
C ALA A 244 22.69 16.10 7.70
N PHE A 245 22.27 15.07 6.97
CA PHE A 245 23.14 13.96 6.60
C PHE A 245 22.76 13.46 5.22
N ALA A 246 23.73 13.43 4.32
CA ALA A 246 23.64 12.74 3.05
C ALA A 246 25.03 12.38 2.55
N VAL A 247 25.17 11.19 1.99
CA VAL A 247 26.31 10.81 1.16
C VAL A 247 25.84 10.90 -0.30
N ILE A 248 26.57 11.63 -1.13
CA ILE A 248 26.18 11.91 -2.51
C ILE A 248 27.24 11.31 -3.42
N GLU A 249 26.82 10.45 -4.35
CA GLU A 249 27.66 9.84 -5.37
C GLU A 249 27.16 10.20 -6.76
N SER A 250 28.05 10.42 -7.72
CA SER A 250 27.63 10.62 -9.11
C SER A 250 27.13 9.30 -9.71
N ASN A 251 25.93 9.28 -10.25
CA ASN A 251 25.40 8.09 -10.92
C ASN A 251 25.99 7.86 -12.33
N ASN A 252 26.73 8.85 -12.85
CA ASN A 252 27.47 8.72 -14.11
C ASN A 252 28.90 8.17 -13.90
N TYR A 253 29.31 7.89 -12.66
CA TYR A 253 30.63 7.40 -12.36
C TYR A 253 30.68 5.87 -12.44
N PHE A 254 31.44 5.34 -13.42
CA PHE A 254 31.73 3.92 -13.53
C PHE A 254 33.02 3.59 -12.73
N SER A 255 32.91 2.70 -11.77
CA SER A 255 34.05 2.12 -11.06
C SER A 255 34.30 0.68 -11.50
N GLU A 256 35.42 0.44 -12.18
CA GLU A 256 35.79 -0.91 -12.61
C GLU A 256 36.01 -1.85 -11.40
N ASP A 257 36.53 -1.32 -10.29
CA ASP A 257 36.75 -2.09 -9.07
C ASP A 257 35.42 -2.53 -8.45
N LYS A 258 34.45 -1.63 -8.29
CA LYS A 258 33.08 -1.98 -7.83
C LYS A 258 32.41 -2.98 -8.77
N TRP A 259 32.58 -2.81 -10.08
CA TRP A 259 32.05 -3.75 -11.07
C TRP A 259 32.64 -5.14 -10.95
N ARG A 260 33.96 -5.26 -10.77
CA ARG A 260 34.67 -6.53 -10.57
C ARG A 260 34.33 -7.18 -9.23
N GLU A 261 34.21 -6.39 -8.17
CA GLU A 261 33.78 -6.87 -6.84
C GLU A 261 32.37 -7.46 -6.91
N LEU A 262 31.44 -6.79 -7.58
CA LEU A 262 30.08 -7.27 -7.75
C LEU A 262 30.03 -8.55 -8.60
N GLN A 263 30.86 -8.65 -9.64
CA GLN A 263 30.98 -9.85 -10.45
C GLN A 263 31.57 -11.04 -9.67
N GLY A 264 32.55 -10.78 -8.80
CA GLY A 264 33.21 -11.82 -8.01
C GLY A 264 33.83 -12.89 -8.88
N ILE A 265 33.51 -14.15 -8.62
CA ILE A 265 33.98 -15.32 -9.39
C ILE A 265 33.06 -15.70 -10.55
N GLU A 266 31.95 -15.01 -10.72
CA GLU A 266 30.97 -15.33 -11.75
C GLU A 266 31.47 -14.97 -13.17
N SER A 267 31.17 -15.82 -14.14
CA SER A 267 31.52 -15.56 -15.55
C SER A 267 30.72 -14.43 -16.19
N ILE A 268 29.54 -14.15 -15.67
CA ILE A 268 28.63 -13.09 -16.11
C ILE A 268 28.26 -12.25 -14.91
N ASN A 269 28.36 -10.92 -15.04
CA ASN A 269 27.99 -10.01 -13.96
C ASN A 269 26.54 -10.21 -13.50
N PRO A 270 26.27 -10.33 -12.19
CA PRO A 270 24.93 -10.52 -11.65
C PRO A 270 23.91 -9.50 -12.11
N LEU A 271 24.27 -8.23 -12.23
CA LEU A 271 23.40 -7.17 -12.76
C LEU A 271 22.95 -7.45 -14.20
N TYR A 272 23.86 -7.94 -15.02
CA TYR A 272 23.53 -8.30 -16.40
C TYR A 272 22.55 -9.48 -16.45
N ARG A 273 22.67 -10.46 -15.55
CA ARG A 273 21.73 -11.58 -15.43
C ARG A 273 20.32 -11.10 -15.01
N VAL A 274 20.23 -10.17 -14.05
CA VAL A 274 18.95 -9.57 -13.66
C VAL A 274 18.35 -8.81 -14.84
N LYS A 275 19.14 -7.99 -15.53
CA LYS A 275 18.68 -7.28 -16.74
C LYS A 275 18.16 -8.24 -17.81
N GLN A 276 18.90 -9.31 -18.11
CA GLN A 276 18.45 -10.33 -19.07
C GLN A 276 17.12 -10.97 -18.65
N PHE A 277 16.93 -11.21 -17.36
CA PHE A 277 15.69 -11.76 -16.84
C PHE A 277 14.52 -10.77 -17.02
N THR A 278 14.69 -9.52 -16.59
CA THR A 278 13.64 -8.48 -16.70
C THR A 278 13.27 -8.20 -18.16
N ASP A 279 14.26 -8.14 -19.05
CA ASP A 279 14.05 -7.95 -20.50
C ASP A 279 13.31 -9.15 -21.12
N ALA A 280 13.67 -10.40 -20.73
CA ALA A 280 13.08 -11.61 -21.30
C ALA A 280 11.61 -11.82 -20.87
N TYR A 281 11.25 -11.43 -19.66
CA TYR A 281 9.92 -11.63 -19.10
C TYR A 281 9.08 -10.35 -19.03
N ASN A 282 9.65 -9.20 -19.35
CA ASN A 282 9.06 -7.88 -19.21
C ASN A 282 8.46 -7.67 -17.80
N LYS A 283 9.23 -8.02 -16.77
CA LYS A 283 8.85 -7.97 -15.36
C LYS A 283 9.92 -7.26 -14.56
N ASP A 284 9.51 -6.29 -13.72
CA ASP A 284 10.39 -5.60 -12.77
C ASP A 284 10.44 -6.28 -11.40
N GLU A 285 9.48 -7.17 -11.11
CA GLU A 285 9.38 -7.93 -9.87
C GLU A 285 9.36 -9.42 -10.15
N PHE A 286 10.11 -10.18 -9.34
CA PHE A 286 10.25 -11.61 -9.50
C PHE A 286 10.67 -12.31 -8.21
N THR A 287 10.40 -13.60 -8.15
CA THR A 287 10.81 -14.43 -7.01
C THR A 287 12.21 -15.01 -7.21
N VAL A 288 12.88 -15.33 -6.09
CA VAL A 288 14.16 -16.08 -6.11
C VAL A 288 14.05 -17.35 -6.93
N LYS A 289 12.92 -18.07 -6.84
CA LYS A 289 12.68 -19.32 -7.56
C LYS A 289 12.62 -19.11 -9.09
N GLU A 290 11.95 -18.06 -9.55
CA GLU A 290 11.86 -17.72 -10.98
C GLU A 290 13.25 -17.37 -11.52
N PHE A 291 13.97 -16.52 -10.80
CA PHE A 291 15.31 -16.10 -11.18
C PHE A 291 16.31 -17.27 -11.18
N ALA A 292 16.32 -18.10 -10.14
CA ALA A 292 17.16 -19.29 -10.04
C ALA A 292 16.97 -20.24 -11.25
N LYS A 293 15.71 -20.48 -11.64
CA LYS A 293 15.37 -21.28 -12.81
C LYS A 293 15.92 -20.68 -14.10
N PHE A 294 15.81 -19.36 -14.26
CA PHE A 294 16.28 -18.66 -15.46
C PHE A 294 17.80 -18.74 -15.63
N ILE A 295 18.54 -18.50 -14.53
CA ILE A 295 20.01 -18.51 -14.59
C ILE A 295 20.61 -19.92 -14.42
N ASN A 296 19.77 -20.94 -14.25
CA ASN A 296 20.14 -22.34 -14.04
C ASN A 296 21.08 -22.56 -12.82
N LEU A 297 20.76 -21.90 -11.71
CA LEU A 297 21.43 -22.07 -10.42
C LEU A 297 20.45 -22.60 -9.37
N ASP A 298 20.96 -23.14 -8.27
CA ASP A 298 20.11 -23.50 -7.14
C ASP A 298 19.56 -22.23 -6.44
N GLN A 299 18.46 -22.40 -5.70
CA GLN A 299 17.80 -21.26 -5.05
C GLN A 299 18.67 -20.57 -4.00
N THR A 300 19.56 -21.29 -3.35
CA THR A 300 20.44 -20.73 -2.32
C THR A 300 21.49 -19.82 -2.95
N GLN A 301 22.09 -20.24 -4.04
CA GLN A 301 23.06 -19.44 -4.80
C GLN A 301 22.40 -18.21 -5.42
N ALA A 302 21.22 -18.37 -6.03
CA ALA A 302 20.47 -17.27 -6.59
C ALA A 302 20.04 -16.25 -5.49
N LYS A 303 19.63 -16.74 -4.33
CA LYS A 303 19.31 -15.91 -3.17
C LYS A 303 20.51 -15.09 -2.72
N MET A 304 21.68 -15.72 -2.55
CA MET A 304 22.90 -15.03 -2.14
C MET A 304 23.30 -13.94 -3.14
N MET A 305 23.18 -14.22 -4.43
CA MET A 305 23.44 -13.26 -5.50
C MET A 305 22.48 -12.06 -5.43
N LEU A 306 21.18 -12.30 -5.29
CA LEU A 306 20.18 -11.23 -5.18
C LEU A 306 20.35 -10.43 -3.88
N MET A 307 20.64 -11.07 -2.76
CA MET A 307 20.95 -10.38 -1.51
C MET A 307 22.18 -9.47 -1.63
N ASN A 308 23.23 -9.92 -2.33
CA ASN A 308 24.40 -9.08 -2.59
C ASN A 308 24.05 -7.86 -3.44
N LEU A 309 23.23 -8.03 -4.48
CA LEU A 309 22.72 -6.90 -5.28
C LEU A 309 21.89 -5.92 -4.45
N ALA A 310 21.07 -6.43 -3.53
CA ALA A 310 20.25 -5.60 -2.65
C ALA A 310 21.11 -4.83 -1.63
N LEU A 311 22.13 -5.46 -1.05
CA LEU A 311 23.09 -4.80 -0.15
C LEU A 311 23.87 -3.69 -0.84
N ASN A 312 24.07 -3.79 -2.15
CA ASN A 312 24.70 -2.76 -2.97
C ASN A 312 23.70 -1.77 -3.59
N GLY A 313 22.42 -1.86 -3.25
CA GLY A 313 21.40 -0.90 -3.66
C GLY A 313 20.85 -1.04 -5.09
N PHE A 314 21.17 -2.13 -5.78
CA PHE A 314 20.73 -2.34 -7.17
C PHE A 314 19.32 -2.91 -7.30
N ILE A 315 18.84 -3.61 -6.29
CA ILE A 315 17.48 -4.17 -6.21
C ILE A 315 16.94 -4.02 -4.79
N VAL A 316 15.62 -4.13 -4.66
CA VAL A 316 14.96 -4.31 -3.36
C VAL A 316 14.71 -5.80 -3.15
N TYR A 317 15.07 -6.34 -2.00
CA TYR A 317 14.87 -7.72 -1.62
C TYR A 317 13.97 -7.79 -0.38
N GLU A 318 12.77 -8.32 -0.53
CA GLU A 318 11.79 -8.53 0.53
C GLU A 318 11.79 -9.97 1.08
#